data_598abb22a62406310bdebb4cdfd30db1
#
_entry.id   598abb22a62406310bdebb4cdfd30db1
#
_cell.length_a   1.000
_cell.length_b   1.000
_cell.length_c   1.000
_cell.angle_alpha   90.00
_cell.angle_beta   90.00
_cell.angle_gamma   90.00
#
_symmetry.space_group_name_H-M   'P 1'
#
loop_
_entity.id
_entity.type
_entity.pdbx_description
1 polymer ?
#
loop_
_entity_poly.entity_id
_entity_poly.type
_entity_poly.pdbx_seq_one_letter_code
_entity_poly.pdbx_strand_id
1 'polypeptide(L)' 'MTELIVALLMIAQGEIKEARIQTSMSECLKGKRTAKRQLKPEGHVRYQCIKSMAELEENIDGSLSIKKLILK' A
#
# COMPACT_ATOMS: atom_id res chain seq x y z
N MET A 1 -3.54 -1.47 17.21
CA MET A 1 -3.83 -2.84 16.74
C MET A 1 -2.80 -3.21 15.68
N THR A 2 -2.11 -4.32 15.88
CA THR A 2 -1.05 -4.76 14.97
C THR A 2 -1.46 -6.06 14.28
N GLU A 3 -1.43 -6.07 12.95
CA GLU A 3 -1.85 -7.23 12.16
C GLU A 3 -0.96 -7.43 10.94
N LEU A 4 -0.92 -8.67 10.46
CA LEU A 4 -0.28 -8.98 9.18
C LEU A 4 -1.23 -8.57 8.05
N ILE A 5 -0.76 -7.71 7.17
CA ILE A 5 -1.58 -7.19 6.08
C ILE A 5 -0.86 -7.31 4.73
N VAL A 6 -1.65 -7.22 3.66
CA VAL A 6 -1.12 -6.99 2.32
C VAL A 6 -1.35 -5.50 2.02
N ALA A 7 -0.31 -4.83 1.58
CA ALA A 7 -0.38 -3.40 1.29
C ALA A 7 0.14 -3.07 -0.10
N LEU A 8 -0.54 -2.14 -0.75
CA LEU A 8 -0.09 -1.54 -2.00
C LEU A 8 0.61 -0.23 -1.67
N LEU A 9 1.89 -0.16 -1.97
CA LEU A 9 2.71 1.02 -1.71
C LEU A 9 2.88 1.85 -2.97
N MET A 10 2.71 3.16 -2.83
CA MET A 10 3.10 4.12 -3.86
C MET A 10 4.41 4.75 -3.44
N ILE A 11 5.46 4.51 -4.21
CA ILE A 11 6.81 4.97 -3.92
C ILE A 11 7.20 6.01 -4.95
N ALA A 12 7.56 7.19 -4.47
CA ALA A 12 8.01 8.28 -5.34
C ALA A 12 9.32 8.83 -4.82
N GLN A 13 10.30 8.97 -5.71
CA GLN A 13 11.62 9.51 -5.37
C GLN A 13 12.29 8.75 -4.20
N GLY A 14 12.13 7.44 -4.17
CA GLY A 14 12.71 6.62 -3.13
C GLY A 14 11.97 6.61 -1.79
N GLU A 15 10.84 7.30 -1.71
CA GLU A 15 10.05 7.40 -0.48
C GLU A 15 8.65 6.81 -0.66
N ILE A 16 8.15 6.17 0.39
CA ILE A 16 6.76 5.70 0.42
C ILE A 16 5.86 6.91 0.66
N LYS A 17 5.07 7.27 -0.35
CA LYS A 17 4.13 8.38 -0.26
C LYS A 17 2.75 7.96 0.17
N GLU A 18 2.37 6.72 -0.11
CA GLU A 18 1.06 6.20 0.21
C GLU A 18 1.14 4.69 0.43
N ALA A 19 0.33 4.20 1.35
CA ALA A 19 0.19 2.78 1.60
C ALA A 19 -1.29 2.46 1.80
N ARG A 20 -1.79 1.48 1.07
CA ARG A 20 -3.20 1.08 1.15
C ARG A 20 -3.32 -0.40 1.49
N ILE A 21 -4.22 -0.71 2.42
CA ILE A 21 -4.51 -2.07 2.81
C ILE A 21 -5.29 -2.75 1.70
N GLN A 22 -4.86 -3.95 1.31
CA GLN A 22 -5.54 -4.77 0.33
C GLN A 22 -6.08 -6.03 0.98
N THR A 23 -7.15 -6.60 0.44
CA THR A 23 -7.77 -7.79 0.99
C THR A 23 -6.94 -9.05 0.75
N SER A 24 -6.15 -9.06 -0.33
CA SER A 24 -5.30 -10.19 -0.67
C SER A 24 -4.18 -9.73 -1.60
N MET A 25 -3.17 -10.59 -1.77
CA MET A 25 -2.09 -10.31 -2.72
C MET A 25 -2.62 -10.22 -4.15
N SER A 26 -3.61 -11.04 -4.51
CA SER A 26 -4.24 -10.98 -5.84
C SER A 26 -4.87 -9.62 -6.10
N GLU A 27 -5.62 -9.08 -5.14
CA GLU A 27 -6.22 -7.76 -5.25
C GLU A 27 -5.16 -6.66 -5.32
N CYS A 28 -4.10 -6.81 -4.55
CA CYS A 28 -2.97 -5.87 -4.59
C CYS A 28 -2.32 -5.83 -5.98
N LEU A 29 -2.08 -6.99 -6.57
CA LEU A 29 -1.47 -7.08 -7.90
C LEU A 29 -2.38 -6.51 -8.98
N LYS A 30 -3.69 -6.68 -8.88
CA LYS A 30 -4.65 -6.05 -9.78
C LYS A 30 -4.59 -4.54 -9.67
N GLY A 31 -4.60 -4.01 -8.46
CA GLY A 31 -4.49 -2.58 -8.21
C GLY A 31 -3.18 -2.02 -8.72
N LYS A 32 -2.09 -2.74 -8.52
CA LYS A 32 -0.77 -2.37 -9.01
C LYS A 32 -0.75 -2.27 -10.55
N ARG A 33 -1.34 -3.23 -11.24
CA ARG A 33 -1.42 -3.22 -12.70
C ARG A 33 -2.21 -2.03 -13.21
N THR A 34 -3.38 -1.78 -12.61
CA THR A 34 -4.22 -0.65 -12.98
C THR A 34 -3.50 0.69 -12.76
N ALA A 35 -2.85 0.84 -11.62
CA ALA A 35 -2.09 2.04 -11.31
C ALA A 35 -0.92 2.24 -12.27
N LYS A 36 -0.22 1.17 -12.62
CA LYS A 36 0.90 1.23 -13.56
C LYS A 36 0.48 1.74 -14.94
N ARG A 37 -0.72 1.40 -15.40
CA ARG A 37 -1.22 1.85 -16.69
C ARG A 37 -1.46 3.36 -16.74
N GLN A 38 -1.64 3.98 -15.58
CA GLN A 38 -1.90 5.41 -15.46
C GLN A 38 -0.62 6.23 -15.25
N LEU A 39 0.51 5.56 -15.08
CA LEU A 39 1.79 6.26 -14.89
C LEU A 39 2.33 6.81 -16.20
N LYS A 40 2.83 8.04 -16.13
CA LYS A 40 3.56 8.64 -17.24
C LYS A 40 4.97 8.05 -17.29
N PRO A 41 5.56 7.87 -18.50
CA PRO A 41 6.90 7.31 -18.62
C PRO A 41 7.98 8.09 -17.87
N GLU A 42 7.78 9.39 -17.68
CA GLU A 42 8.73 10.27 -17.01
C GLU A 42 8.55 10.31 -15.49
N GLY A 43 7.51 9.65 -14.98
CA GLY A 43 7.24 9.66 -13.55
C GLY A 43 8.21 8.78 -12.78
N HIS A 44 8.72 9.28 -11.67
CA HIS A 44 9.58 8.52 -10.76
C HIS A 44 8.72 7.83 -9.68
N VAL A 45 7.54 7.40 -10.08
CA VAL A 45 6.58 6.72 -9.21
C VAL A 45 6.52 5.24 -9.56
N ARG A 46 6.55 4.40 -8.55
CA ARG A 46 6.35 2.97 -8.74
C ARG A 46 5.46 2.42 -7.64
N TYR A 47 4.85 1.30 -7.94
CA TYR A 47 3.95 0.62 -7.02
C TYR A 47 4.54 -0.72 -6.64
N GLN A 48 4.35 -1.10 -5.39
CA GLN A 48 4.85 -2.37 -4.87
C GLN A 48 3.82 -2.99 -3.95
N CYS A 49 3.62 -4.30 -4.09
CA CYS A 49 2.79 -5.07 -3.17
C CYS A 49 3.68 -5.75 -2.16
N ILE A 50 3.35 -5.57 -0.89
CA ILE A 50 4.08 -6.21 0.21
C ILE A 50 3.13 -6.92 1.15
N LYS A 51 3.67 -7.89 1.88
CA LYS A 51 2.98 -8.54 2.99
C LYS A 51 3.81 -8.26 4.23
N SER A 52 3.24 -7.57 5.20
CA SER A 52 3.98 -7.10 6.36
C SER A 52 3.07 -6.90 7.57
N MET A 53 3.67 -6.94 8.74
CA MET A 53 2.99 -6.49 9.95
C MET A 53 2.82 -4.99 9.88
N ALA A 54 1.68 -4.50 10.37
CA ALA A 54 1.41 -3.08 10.41
C ALA A 54 0.60 -2.73 11.65
N GLU A 55 0.86 -1.57 12.19
CA GLU A 55 0.02 -0.98 13.22
C GLU A 55 -1.13 -0.25 12.54
N LEU A 56 -2.36 -0.62 12.89
CA LEU A 56 -3.56 -0.12 12.27
C LEU A 56 -4.30 0.85 13.18
N GLU A 57 -5.01 1.77 12.57
CA GLU A 57 -5.83 2.75 13.25
C GLU A 57 -7.25 2.69 12.69
N GLU A 58 -8.24 2.66 13.59
CA GLU A 58 -9.64 2.66 13.18
C GLU A 58 -10.11 4.09 12.94
N ASN A 59 -10.75 4.30 11.80
CA ASN A 59 -11.33 5.59 11.43
C ASN A 59 -12.76 5.72 11.96
N ILE A 60 -13.28 6.93 11.94
CA ILE A 60 -14.62 7.24 12.43
C ILE A 60 -15.69 6.43 11.69
N ASP A 61 -15.49 6.15 10.42
CA ASP A 61 -16.42 5.40 9.59
C ASP A 61 -16.29 3.87 9.74
N GLY A 62 -15.43 3.41 10.65
CA GLY A 62 -15.20 1.98 10.88
C GLY A 62 -14.14 1.36 9.99
N SER A 63 -13.59 2.08 9.04
CA SER A 63 -12.51 1.56 8.20
C SER A 63 -11.17 1.58 8.93
N LEU A 64 -10.21 0.82 8.42
CA LEU A 64 -8.87 0.76 9.00
C LEU A 64 -7.86 1.44 8.08
N SER A 65 -6.95 2.18 8.70
CA SER A 65 -5.81 2.80 8.01
C SER A 65 -4.51 2.30 8.61
N ILE A 66 -3.46 2.32 7.81
CA ILE A 66 -2.13 1.98 8.28
C ILE A 66 -1.56 3.18 9.03
N LYS A 67 -1.35 3.01 10.34
CA LYS A 67 -0.68 4.01 11.15
C LYS A 67 0.83 3.93 10.97
N LYS A 68 1.36 2.71 10.93
CA LYS A 68 2.78 2.46 10.78
C LYS A 68 3.01 1.08 10.18
N LEU A 69 3.90 0.99 9.21
CA LEU A 69 4.37 -0.29 8.68
C LEU A 69 5.56 -0.77 9.50
N ILE A 70 5.51 -2.04 9.89
CA ILE A 70 6.61 -2.67 10.60
C ILE A 70 7.40 -3.46 9.57
N LEU A 71 8.37 -2.81 8.97
CA LEU A 71 9.23 -3.40 7.96
C LEU A 71 10.49 -3.95 8.63
N LYS A 72 10.82 -5.18 8.27
CA LYS A 72 12.05 -5.79 8.76
C LYS A 72 13.11 -5.84 7.67
#